data_578e11a626de8e4e7683f5602f8f8c17
#
_entry.id   578e11a626de8e4e7683f5602f8f8c17
#
_cell.length_a   1.000
_cell.length_b   1.000
_cell.length_c   1.000
_cell.angle_alpha   90.00
_cell.angle_beta   90.00
_cell.angle_gamma   90.00
#
_symmetry.space_group_name_H-M   'P 1'
#
loop_
_entity.id
_entity.type
_entity.pdbx_description
1 polymer ?
#
loop_
_entity_poly.entity_id
_entity_poly.type
_entity_poly.pdbx_seq_one_letter_code
_entity_poly.pdbx_strand_id
1 'polypeptide(L)'
;MRWPGTGDPRKRRKTIRFLIILLIIGVAVGVSSSVIQGFLGQNDPLKVCIEDRNTPYKISVTLELYVDGNKAVIPANIGFEQPIDGVLKSDCQHALYTLTDDGTIYAEWEEEYPFEIGHFLWTWKSFPMKDMDESKSRIIVDGKESDRFTHALLKDGSVYRAEFYKKGYDEAQESDFLPPDL
;
A
#
# COMPACT_ATOMS: atom_id res chain seq x y z
N MET A 1 15.34 26.46 -40.04
CA MET A 1 15.19 25.00 -40.29
C MET A 1 13.91 24.75 -41.10
N ARG A 2 14.02 24.22 -42.33
CA ARG A 2 12.83 23.84 -43.12
C ARG A 2 12.47 22.41 -42.83
N TRP A 3 11.25 22.17 -42.36
CA TRP A 3 10.74 20.82 -42.06
C TRP A 3 10.69 20.00 -43.36
N PRO A 4 11.17 18.73 -43.36
CA PRO A 4 11.10 17.86 -44.51
C PRO A 4 9.62 17.59 -44.85
N GLY A 5 9.22 17.92 -46.06
CA GLY A 5 7.85 17.70 -46.57
C GLY A 5 6.98 18.95 -46.84
N THR A 6 7.49 20.17 -46.62
CA THR A 6 6.71 21.41 -46.77
C THR A 6 6.57 21.91 -48.20
N GLY A 7 7.24 21.32 -49.19
CA GLY A 7 7.26 21.78 -50.58
C GLY A 7 6.17 21.22 -51.49
N ASP A 8 5.52 20.09 -51.12
CA ASP A 8 4.48 19.45 -51.96
C ASP A 8 3.14 19.40 -51.23
N PRO A 9 2.09 20.07 -51.72
CA PRO A 9 0.80 20.15 -51.06
C PRO A 9 0.12 18.78 -50.89
N ARG A 10 0.41 17.78 -51.74
CA ARG A 10 -0.14 16.44 -51.62
C ARG A 10 0.54 15.64 -50.49
N LYS A 11 1.84 15.75 -50.32
CA LYS A 11 2.59 15.16 -49.23
C LYS A 11 2.22 15.79 -47.89
N ARG A 12 2.06 17.13 -47.84
CA ARG A 12 1.65 17.85 -46.63
C ARG A 12 0.29 17.36 -46.11
N ARG A 13 -0.70 17.16 -46.99
CA ARG A 13 -2.03 16.65 -46.59
C ARG A 13 -1.93 15.23 -45.99
N LYS A 14 -1.10 14.35 -46.55
CA LYS A 14 -0.89 12.99 -46.01
C LYS A 14 -0.23 13.05 -44.64
N THR A 15 0.79 13.86 -44.45
CA THR A 15 1.50 14.01 -43.16
C THR A 15 0.56 14.62 -42.12
N ILE A 16 -0.24 15.62 -42.43
CA ILE A 16 -1.22 16.20 -41.51
C ILE A 16 -2.25 15.15 -41.06
N ARG A 17 -2.81 14.38 -42.00
CA ARG A 17 -3.76 13.31 -41.69
C ARG A 17 -3.13 12.26 -40.76
N PHE A 18 -1.90 11.84 -41.01
CA PHE A 18 -1.18 10.91 -40.17
C PHE A 18 -0.97 11.47 -38.76
N LEU A 19 -0.56 12.74 -38.63
CA LEU A 19 -0.39 13.39 -37.34
C LEU A 19 -1.70 13.49 -36.53
N ILE A 20 -2.81 13.81 -37.24
CA ILE A 20 -4.14 13.86 -36.62
C ILE A 20 -4.56 12.49 -36.12
N ILE A 21 -4.33 11.43 -36.89
CA ILE A 21 -4.63 10.05 -36.47
C ILE A 21 -3.82 9.68 -35.23
N LEU A 22 -2.51 9.96 -35.21
CA LEU A 22 -1.65 9.70 -34.03
C LEU A 22 -2.14 10.48 -32.81
N LEU A 23 -2.54 11.73 -32.98
CA LEU A 23 -3.06 12.54 -31.89
C LEU A 23 -4.38 11.96 -31.35
N ILE A 24 -5.29 11.54 -32.20
CA ILE A 24 -6.56 10.91 -31.80
C ILE A 24 -6.30 9.60 -31.04
N ILE A 25 -5.38 8.76 -31.54
CA ILE A 25 -5.01 7.51 -30.86
C ILE A 25 -4.39 7.82 -29.50
N GLY A 26 -3.47 8.78 -29.41
CA GLY A 26 -2.84 9.18 -28.15
C GLY A 26 -3.85 9.67 -27.11
N VAL A 27 -4.82 10.51 -27.52
CA VAL A 27 -5.90 10.99 -26.65
C VAL A 27 -6.81 9.82 -26.23
N ALA A 28 -7.19 8.95 -27.16
CA ALA A 28 -8.06 7.80 -26.85
C ALA A 28 -7.42 6.85 -25.83
N VAL A 29 -6.13 6.53 -26.00
CA VAL A 29 -5.39 5.69 -25.06
C VAL A 29 -5.25 6.38 -23.68
N GLY A 30 -4.93 7.67 -23.67
CA GLY A 30 -4.79 8.45 -22.43
C GLY A 30 -6.11 8.52 -21.63
N VAL A 31 -7.22 8.80 -22.29
CA VAL A 31 -8.54 8.84 -21.64
C VAL A 31 -8.96 7.45 -21.15
N SER A 32 -8.78 6.40 -21.97
CA SER A 32 -9.13 5.03 -21.58
C SER A 32 -8.35 4.57 -20.36
N SER A 33 -7.05 4.85 -20.28
CA SER A 33 -6.23 4.45 -19.13
C SER A 33 -6.64 5.19 -17.85
N SER A 34 -6.99 6.48 -17.94
CA SER A 34 -7.44 7.26 -16.78
C SER A 34 -8.79 6.77 -16.25
N VAL A 35 -9.71 6.40 -17.13
CA VAL A 35 -11.02 5.86 -16.74
C VAL A 35 -10.86 4.49 -16.08
N ILE A 36 -10.06 3.59 -16.66
CA ILE A 36 -9.82 2.26 -16.10
C ILE A 36 -9.17 2.36 -14.72
N GLN A 37 -8.17 3.24 -14.54
CA GLN A 37 -7.53 3.44 -13.24
C GLN A 37 -8.51 4.02 -12.20
N GLY A 38 -9.44 4.90 -12.62
CA GLY A 38 -10.49 5.42 -11.76
C GLY A 38 -11.44 4.32 -11.27
N PHE A 39 -11.89 3.44 -12.15
CA PHE A 39 -12.76 2.33 -11.79
C PHE A 39 -12.07 1.29 -10.89
N LEU A 40 -10.83 0.93 -11.19
CA LEU A 40 -10.07 -0.03 -10.39
C LEU A 40 -9.71 0.53 -9.00
N GLY A 41 -9.54 1.85 -8.86
CA GLY A 41 -9.21 2.49 -7.58
C GLY A 41 -10.42 2.69 -6.66
N GLN A 42 -11.63 2.77 -7.21
CA GLN A 42 -12.86 2.97 -6.41
C GLN A 42 -13.27 1.73 -5.62
N ASN A 43 -12.84 0.54 -6.05
CA ASN A 43 -13.17 -0.74 -5.41
C ASN A 43 -11.96 -1.38 -4.69
N ASP A 44 -10.92 -0.60 -4.37
CA ASP A 44 -9.76 -1.11 -3.64
C ASP A 44 -10.03 -1.05 -2.13
N PRO A 45 -10.22 -2.21 -1.44
CA PRO A 45 -10.54 -2.25 -0.02
C PRO A 45 -9.50 -1.58 0.87
N LEU A 46 -8.29 -1.37 0.36
CA LEU A 46 -7.22 -0.73 1.12
C LEU A 46 -7.28 0.80 1.08
N LYS A 47 -8.01 1.37 0.10
CA LYS A 47 -8.02 2.83 -0.14
C LYS A 47 -9.34 3.50 0.20
N VAL A 48 -10.43 2.73 0.22
CA VAL A 48 -11.76 3.26 0.48
C VAL A 48 -12.21 2.96 1.90
N CYS A 49 -13.12 3.80 2.41
CA CYS A 49 -13.79 3.54 3.67
C CYS A 49 -14.96 2.58 3.44
N ILE A 50 -15.25 1.73 4.41
CA ILE A 50 -16.46 0.92 4.42
C ILE A 50 -17.62 1.86 4.76
N GLU A 51 -18.52 2.09 3.81
CA GLU A 51 -19.72 2.90 3.99
C GLU A 51 -20.86 2.10 4.60
N ASP A 52 -21.02 0.84 4.16
CA ASP A 52 -22.05 -0.08 4.67
C ASP A 52 -21.38 -1.19 5.51
N ARG A 53 -21.79 -1.29 6.78
CA ARG A 53 -21.31 -2.34 7.70
C ARG A 53 -21.87 -3.73 7.39
N ASN A 54 -22.71 -3.86 6.38
CA ASN A 54 -23.21 -5.16 5.93
C ASN A 54 -22.21 -5.84 4.98
N THR A 55 -21.00 -6.09 5.49
CA THR A 55 -19.93 -6.77 4.78
C THR A 55 -20.04 -8.27 5.00
N PRO A 56 -20.34 -9.08 3.98
CA PRO A 56 -20.49 -10.53 4.12
C PRO A 56 -19.17 -11.25 4.40
N TYR A 57 -18.05 -10.72 3.90
CA TYR A 57 -16.72 -11.28 4.17
C TYR A 57 -16.13 -10.65 5.42
N LYS A 58 -15.94 -11.47 6.46
CA LYS A 58 -15.36 -11.07 7.75
C LYS A 58 -14.42 -12.13 8.24
N ILE A 59 -13.20 -11.75 8.56
CA ILE A 59 -12.22 -12.61 9.22
C ILE A 59 -11.59 -11.88 10.40
N SER A 60 -11.14 -12.64 11.38
CA SER A 60 -10.39 -12.13 12.52
C SER A 60 -9.11 -12.96 12.72
N VAL A 61 -8.00 -12.28 12.98
CA VAL A 61 -6.71 -12.93 13.22
C VAL A 61 -6.05 -12.31 14.44
N THR A 62 -5.19 -13.07 15.11
CA THR A 62 -4.38 -12.54 16.21
C THR A 62 -2.97 -12.27 15.71
N LEU A 63 -2.45 -11.06 15.93
CA LEU A 63 -1.08 -10.69 15.61
C LEU A 63 -0.29 -10.42 16.90
N GLU A 64 0.78 -11.17 17.10
CA GLU A 64 1.82 -10.86 18.06
C GLU A 64 2.97 -10.15 17.34
N LEU A 65 3.28 -8.93 17.76
CA LEU A 65 4.34 -8.13 17.17
C LEU A 65 5.55 -8.07 18.08
N TYR A 66 6.72 -8.34 17.52
CA TYR A 66 8.02 -8.19 18.18
C TYR A 66 8.91 -7.27 17.36
N VAL A 67 9.57 -6.33 18.03
CA VAL A 67 10.55 -5.44 17.41
C VAL A 67 11.84 -5.55 18.21
N ASP A 68 12.94 -5.90 17.56
CA ASP A 68 14.24 -6.14 18.18
C ASP A 68 14.15 -7.12 19.37
N GLY A 69 13.33 -8.17 19.23
CA GLY A 69 13.09 -9.20 20.23
C GLY A 69 12.14 -8.81 21.39
N ASN A 70 11.67 -7.56 21.43
CA ASN A 70 10.75 -7.09 22.45
C ASN A 70 9.30 -7.10 21.92
N LYS A 71 8.37 -7.60 22.75
CA LYS A 71 6.95 -7.57 22.38
C LYS A 71 6.46 -6.11 22.31
N ALA A 72 5.94 -5.73 21.16
CA ALA A 72 5.36 -4.42 20.92
C ALA A 72 3.83 -4.48 21.03
N VAL A 73 3.23 -3.39 21.50
CA VAL A 73 1.78 -3.24 21.60
C VAL A 73 1.24 -2.76 20.26
N ILE A 74 0.21 -3.41 19.78
CA ILE A 74 -0.55 -2.99 18.63
C ILE A 74 -1.67 -2.08 19.15
N PRO A 75 -1.71 -0.80 18.76
CA PRO A 75 -2.71 0.12 19.27
C PRO A 75 -4.14 -0.28 18.89
N ALA A 76 -5.11 0.09 19.71
CA ALA A 76 -6.51 0.09 19.33
C ALA A 76 -6.78 1.17 18.27
N ASN A 77 -7.89 0.99 17.53
CA ASN A 77 -8.39 1.94 16.52
C ASN A 77 -7.45 2.18 15.33
N ILE A 78 -6.55 1.26 15.01
CA ILE A 78 -5.91 1.26 13.71
C ILE A 78 -7.00 1.05 12.65
N GLY A 79 -6.87 1.70 11.48
CA GLY A 79 -7.87 1.60 10.41
C GLY A 79 -9.07 2.54 10.55
N PHE A 80 -9.11 3.35 11.61
CA PHE A 80 -10.09 4.42 11.75
C PHE A 80 -9.42 5.77 11.48
N GLU A 81 -10.06 6.61 10.67
CA GLU A 81 -9.56 7.97 10.49
C GLU A 81 -9.87 8.79 11.72
N GLN A 82 -8.81 9.31 12.35
CA GLN A 82 -8.93 10.24 13.48
C GLN A 82 -9.46 11.59 12.98
N PRO A 83 -10.36 12.25 13.74
CA PRO A 83 -10.83 13.58 13.40
C PRO A 83 -9.65 14.57 13.39
N ILE A 84 -9.44 15.24 12.27
CA ILE A 84 -8.51 16.36 12.18
C ILE A 84 -9.27 17.61 12.66
N ASP A 85 -8.72 18.31 13.66
CA ASP A 85 -9.27 19.57 14.21
C ASP A 85 -10.66 19.46 14.87
N GLY A 86 -11.00 18.32 15.48
CA GLY A 86 -12.26 18.16 16.23
C GLY A 86 -13.52 18.15 15.35
N VAL A 87 -13.40 18.23 14.04
CA VAL A 87 -14.49 18.01 13.10
C VAL A 87 -14.50 16.54 12.76
N LEU A 88 -15.54 15.83 13.21
CA LEU A 88 -15.83 14.46 12.79
C LEU A 88 -16.06 14.47 11.26
N LYS A 89 -14.98 14.27 10.52
CA LYS A 89 -15.09 13.95 9.11
C LYS A 89 -15.44 12.48 9.07
N SER A 90 -16.71 12.18 8.82
CA SER A 90 -17.32 10.86 8.62
C SER A 90 -16.54 9.67 9.20
N ASP A 91 -17.23 8.79 9.90
CA ASP A 91 -16.70 7.54 10.49
C ASP A 91 -16.04 6.64 9.44
N CYS A 92 -14.89 7.05 8.89
CA CYS A 92 -14.16 6.24 7.93
C CYS A 92 -13.49 5.09 8.64
N GLN A 93 -13.98 3.90 8.41
CA GLN A 93 -13.38 2.65 8.81
C GLN A 93 -12.79 1.98 7.56
N HIS A 94 -11.51 1.65 7.61
CA HIS A 94 -10.86 0.85 6.57
C HIS A 94 -11.22 -0.63 6.70
N ALA A 95 -10.99 -1.38 5.63
CA ALA A 95 -11.25 -2.83 5.60
C ALA A 95 -10.44 -3.62 6.63
N LEU A 96 -9.26 -3.14 7.01
CA LEU A 96 -8.38 -3.73 8.03
C LEU A 96 -8.33 -2.79 9.24
N TYR A 97 -8.68 -3.30 10.42
CA TYR A 97 -8.74 -2.48 11.62
C TYR A 97 -8.52 -3.27 12.91
N THR A 98 -8.26 -2.54 14.02
CA THR A 98 -8.23 -3.06 15.38
C THR A 98 -9.25 -2.31 16.24
N LEU A 99 -9.90 -3.00 17.19
CA LEU A 99 -10.81 -2.38 18.17
C LEU A 99 -10.10 -2.20 19.52
N THR A 100 -9.24 -3.14 19.87
CA THR A 100 -8.52 -3.24 21.15
C THR A 100 -7.03 -3.36 20.91
N ASP A 101 -6.24 -3.26 21.97
CA ASP A 101 -4.79 -3.41 21.96
C ASP A 101 -4.31 -4.84 22.26
N ASP A 102 -5.21 -5.82 22.15
CA ASP A 102 -4.92 -7.24 22.38
C ASP A 102 -4.25 -7.94 21.20
N GLY A 103 -4.08 -7.23 20.07
CA GLY A 103 -3.50 -7.76 18.85
C GLY A 103 -4.48 -8.43 17.91
N THR A 104 -5.79 -8.34 18.18
CA THR A 104 -6.82 -8.83 17.26
C THR A 104 -7.01 -7.87 16.10
N ILE A 105 -6.79 -8.36 14.89
CA ILE A 105 -7.00 -7.64 13.64
C ILE A 105 -8.27 -8.19 12.99
N TYR A 106 -9.14 -7.28 12.57
CA TYR A 106 -10.33 -7.58 11.82
C TYR A 106 -10.11 -7.19 10.36
N ALA A 107 -10.60 -8.02 9.46
CA ALA A 107 -10.68 -7.70 8.03
C ALA A 107 -12.12 -7.93 7.55
N GLU A 108 -12.71 -6.90 6.94
CA GLU A 108 -14.09 -6.93 6.44
C GLU A 108 -14.16 -6.34 5.04
N TRP A 109 -14.95 -6.97 4.17
CA TRP A 109 -15.18 -6.44 2.81
C TRP A 109 -16.49 -6.99 2.21
N GLU A 110 -16.91 -6.42 1.08
CA GLU A 110 -18.10 -6.83 0.34
C GLU A 110 -17.96 -8.22 -0.27
N GLU A 111 -16.75 -8.59 -0.69
CA GLU A 111 -16.39 -9.87 -1.30
C GLU A 111 -15.13 -10.44 -0.64
N GLU A 112 -14.87 -11.73 -0.84
CA GLU A 112 -13.63 -12.35 -0.40
C GLU A 112 -12.42 -11.64 -1.05
N TYR A 113 -11.54 -11.10 -0.21
CA TYR A 113 -10.35 -10.41 -0.64
C TYR A 113 -9.11 -11.02 0.02
N PRO A 114 -8.02 -11.26 -0.72
CA PRO A 114 -6.80 -11.85 -0.18
C PRO A 114 -6.00 -10.83 0.64
N PHE A 115 -6.51 -10.50 1.84
CA PHE A 115 -5.79 -9.63 2.75
C PHE A 115 -4.48 -10.26 3.18
N GLU A 116 -3.45 -9.43 3.32
CA GLU A 116 -2.09 -9.79 3.74
C GLU A 116 -1.72 -9.04 5.02
N ILE A 117 -0.76 -9.57 5.77
CA ILE A 117 -0.18 -8.86 6.92
C ILE A 117 0.38 -7.49 6.51
N GLY A 118 1.02 -7.42 5.33
CA GLY A 118 1.55 -6.17 4.80
C GLY A 118 0.49 -5.10 4.59
N HIS A 119 -0.73 -5.48 4.20
CA HIS A 119 -1.86 -4.56 4.06
C HIS A 119 -2.23 -3.94 5.42
N PHE A 120 -2.24 -4.73 6.49
CA PHE A 120 -2.50 -4.22 7.83
C PHE A 120 -1.38 -3.26 8.29
N LEU A 121 -0.12 -3.64 8.11
CA LEU A 121 1.03 -2.78 8.46
C LEU A 121 1.02 -1.46 7.67
N TRP A 122 0.54 -1.48 6.44
CA TRP A 122 0.35 -0.29 5.62
C TRP A 122 -0.80 0.59 6.15
N THR A 123 -1.91 -0.02 6.55
CA THR A 123 -3.05 0.68 7.17
C THR A 123 -2.62 1.33 8.50
N TRP A 124 -1.72 0.68 9.22
CA TRP A 124 -1.10 1.24 10.42
C TRP A 124 0.00 2.25 10.06
N LYS A 125 -0.41 3.45 9.64
CA LYS A 125 0.44 4.52 9.09
C LYS A 125 1.65 4.89 9.96
N SER A 126 1.59 4.68 11.27
CA SER A 126 2.69 4.99 12.21
C SER A 126 3.69 3.83 12.40
N PHE A 127 3.44 2.66 11.81
CA PHE A 127 4.40 1.56 11.86
C PHE A 127 5.61 1.84 10.95
N PRO A 128 6.85 1.84 11.48
CA PRO A 128 8.03 2.28 10.74
C PRO A 128 8.59 1.17 9.85
N MET A 129 7.79 0.65 8.93
CA MET A 129 8.16 -0.49 8.06
C MET A 129 9.46 -0.23 7.26
N LYS A 130 9.71 1.03 6.86
CA LYS A 130 10.91 1.42 6.09
C LYS A 130 12.21 1.24 6.87
N ASP A 131 12.13 1.31 8.20
CA ASP A 131 13.29 1.20 9.10
C ASP A 131 13.60 -0.25 9.47
N MET A 132 12.76 -1.20 9.00
CA MET A 132 12.93 -2.62 9.30
C MET A 132 13.86 -3.31 8.29
N ASP A 133 14.70 -4.18 8.79
CA ASP A 133 15.61 -5.03 8.00
C ASP A 133 14.84 -6.30 7.57
N GLU A 134 14.42 -6.34 6.32
CA GLU A 134 13.64 -7.47 5.78
C GLU A 134 14.43 -8.79 5.83
N SER A 135 15.76 -8.73 5.71
CA SER A 135 16.61 -9.92 5.68
C SER A 135 16.69 -10.63 7.03
N LYS A 136 16.45 -9.91 8.14
CA LYS A 136 16.47 -10.42 9.50
C LYS A 136 15.08 -10.62 10.08
N SER A 137 14.07 -10.01 9.44
CA SER A 137 12.69 -10.04 9.90
C SER A 137 11.95 -11.26 9.33
N ARG A 138 10.96 -11.77 10.07
CA ARG A 138 10.17 -12.94 9.66
C ARG A 138 8.75 -12.87 10.17
N ILE A 139 7.87 -13.59 9.50
CA ILE A 139 6.49 -13.81 9.93
C ILE A 139 6.24 -15.30 10.10
N ILE A 140 5.69 -15.66 11.23
CA ILE A 140 5.32 -17.02 11.60
C ILE A 140 3.80 -17.08 11.65
N VAL A 141 3.20 -18.05 10.94
CA VAL A 141 1.77 -18.29 10.89
C VAL A 141 1.48 -19.63 11.50
N ASP A 142 0.69 -19.67 12.57
CA ASP A 142 0.33 -20.90 13.31
C ASP A 142 1.55 -21.75 13.67
N GLY A 143 2.65 -21.09 14.08
CA GLY A 143 3.89 -21.73 14.49
C GLY A 143 4.85 -22.12 13.37
N LYS A 144 4.49 -21.86 12.10
CA LYS A 144 5.33 -22.13 10.93
C LYS A 144 5.78 -20.84 10.26
N GLU A 145 7.05 -20.71 9.99
CA GLU A 145 7.59 -19.56 9.27
C GLU A 145 7.01 -19.49 7.84
N SER A 146 6.56 -18.30 7.47
CA SER A 146 6.02 -18.00 6.13
C SER A 146 7.14 -17.60 5.20
N ASP A 147 7.21 -18.22 4.04
CA ASP A 147 8.11 -17.88 2.93
C ASP A 147 7.67 -16.62 2.18
N ARG A 148 6.45 -16.13 2.46
CA ARG A 148 5.89 -14.93 1.83
C ARG A 148 6.13 -13.64 2.59
N PHE A 149 6.72 -13.70 3.78
CA PHE A 149 6.96 -12.54 4.64
C PHE A 149 5.69 -11.67 4.80
N THR A 150 5.75 -10.37 4.51
CA THR A 150 4.59 -9.45 4.62
C THR A 150 3.44 -9.79 3.68
N HIS A 151 3.67 -10.60 2.64
CA HIS A 151 2.64 -11.12 1.75
C HIS A 151 1.93 -12.38 2.28
N ALA A 152 2.16 -12.75 3.55
CA ALA A 152 1.42 -13.82 4.20
C ALA A 152 -0.08 -13.46 4.26
N LEU A 153 -0.92 -14.33 3.66
CA LEU A 153 -2.37 -14.12 3.60
C LEU A 153 -3.00 -14.26 5.00
N LEU A 154 -3.94 -13.38 5.31
CA LEU A 154 -4.74 -13.48 6.52
C LEU A 154 -5.77 -14.61 6.37
N LYS A 155 -5.82 -15.49 7.36
CA LYS A 155 -6.79 -16.59 7.44
C LYS A 155 -7.54 -16.49 8.75
N ASP A 156 -8.85 -16.63 8.69
CA ASP A 156 -9.69 -16.55 9.87
C ASP A 156 -9.25 -17.49 11.00
N GLY A 157 -9.18 -16.96 12.21
CA GLY A 157 -8.78 -17.68 13.42
C GLY A 157 -7.28 -18.00 13.54
N SER A 158 -6.45 -17.63 12.56
CA SER A 158 -5.00 -17.92 12.62
C SER A 158 -4.26 -16.95 13.52
N VAL A 159 -3.13 -17.43 14.06
CA VAL A 159 -2.22 -16.66 14.92
C VAL A 159 -0.96 -16.34 14.13
N TYR A 160 -0.67 -15.04 14.01
CA TYR A 160 0.51 -14.50 13.35
C TYR A 160 1.48 -13.97 14.41
N ARG A 161 2.75 -14.30 14.23
CA ARG A 161 3.83 -13.72 15.01
C ARG A 161 4.78 -13.03 14.04
N ALA A 162 4.83 -11.70 14.09
CA ALA A 162 5.72 -10.89 13.29
C ALA A 162 6.92 -10.47 14.11
N GLU A 163 8.11 -10.85 13.68
CA GLU A 163 9.39 -10.50 14.31
C GLU A 163 10.15 -9.58 13.36
N PHE A 164 10.23 -8.31 13.73
CA PHE A 164 10.94 -7.28 12.96
C PHE A 164 12.22 -6.88 13.68
N TYR A 165 13.26 -6.64 12.91
CA TYR A 165 14.52 -6.09 13.36
C TYR A 165 14.79 -4.79 12.64
N LYS A 166 15.21 -3.77 13.37
CA LYS A 166 15.59 -2.49 12.77
C LYS A 166 16.87 -2.62 11.98
N LYS A 167 16.98 -1.84 10.90
CA LYS A 167 18.24 -1.65 10.18
C LYS A 167 19.26 -1.11 11.17
N GLY A 168 20.44 -1.74 11.28
CA GLY A 168 21.55 -1.18 12.03
C GLY A 168 21.97 0.14 11.37
N TYR A 169 22.19 1.16 12.18
CA TYR A 169 22.89 2.35 11.73
C TYR A 169 24.33 1.92 11.39
N ASP A 170 24.70 1.99 10.13
CA ASP A 170 26.08 1.76 9.73
C ASP A 170 26.85 3.02 10.10
N GLU A 171 27.46 3.01 11.32
CA GLU A 171 28.37 4.08 11.76
C GLU A 171 29.52 4.30 10.78
N ALA A 172 29.78 3.35 9.89
CA ALA A 172 30.78 3.44 8.83
C ALA A 172 30.43 4.50 7.76
N GLN A 173 29.17 4.84 7.55
CA GLN A 173 28.79 5.89 6.60
C GLN A 173 28.95 7.32 7.16
N GLU A 174 29.00 7.50 8.48
CA GLU A 174 29.23 8.80 9.10
C GLU A 174 30.72 9.20 9.07
N SER A 175 31.64 8.25 9.01
CA SER A 175 33.08 8.53 8.96
C SER A 175 33.58 9.03 7.60
N ASP A 176 32.84 8.76 6.52
CA ASP A 176 33.20 9.23 5.17
C ASP A 176 32.82 10.70 4.90
N PHE A 177 32.09 11.33 5.83
CA PHE A 177 31.63 12.74 5.70
C PHE A 177 32.46 13.75 6.51
N LEU A 178 33.54 13.32 7.14
CA LEU A 178 34.49 14.26 7.73
C LEU A 178 35.35 14.84 6.63
N PRO A 179 35.38 16.18 6.42
CA PRO A 179 36.29 16.80 5.49
C PRO A 179 37.72 16.49 5.93
N PRO A 180 38.65 16.22 4.98
CA PRO A 180 40.04 16.00 5.34
C PRO A 180 40.54 17.23 6.09
N ASP A 181 41.15 17.01 7.24
CA ASP A 181 41.73 18.04 8.09
C ASP A 181 42.63 18.95 7.23
N LEU A 182 42.31 20.26 7.26
CA LEU A 182 43.11 21.33 6.64
C LEU A 182 44.37 21.59 7.46
#